data_73506f5a1ae4c09dcdbe5ab0acf693c7
#
_entry.id   73506f5a1ae4c09dcdbe5ab0acf693c7
#
_cell.length_a   1.000
_cell.length_b   1.000
_cell.length_c   1.000
_cell.angle_alpha   90.00
_cell.angle_beta   90.00
_cell.angle_gamma   90.00
#
_symmetry.space_group_name_H-M   'P 1'
#
loop_
_entity.id
_entity.type
_entity.pdbx_description
1 polymer ?
#
loop_
_entity_poly.entity_id
_entity_poly.type
_entity_poly.pdbx_seq_one_letter_code
_entity_poly.pdbx_strand_id
1 'polypeptide(L)'
;AATDDGSYENCTLTMSWWGGDTRHAATLKAIEAFEAAYPGITVEPTYAAWDGWEAKMATAFAAGTAQDVNQINWNWITQYDNDGTAFLNLNDYSNVIDFSQIDSTYLDMCTASDGSQAGIPISMTGRIFYWDKTTFDEIGCEIPTTLEELKACGEKFAAYGEDYYPLALGEYDRMILMVYYLESVYGTDWVTDGQINYTTDQIAEGLQFIQDLEDA
;
A
#
# COMPACT_ATOMS: atom_id res chain seq x y z
N ALA A 1 1.70 -0.32 29.63
CA ALA A 1 3.11 -0.55 29.26
C ALA A 1 3.58 -1.83 29.94
N ALA A 2 4.30 -2.69 29.19
CA ALA A 2 5.00 -3.81 29.81
C ALA A 2 6.05 -3.29 30.76
N THR A 3 6.12 -3.84 31.96
CA THR A 3 7.15 -3.49 32.92
C THR A 3 8.39 -4.36 32.69
N ASP A 4 9.57 -3.98 33.21
CA ASP A 4 10.82 -4.75 33.08
C ASP A 4 10.73 -6.17 33.64
N ASP A 5 9.73 -6.47 34.46
CA ASP A 5 9.48 -7.79 35.05
C ASP A 5 8.47 -8.65 34.23
N GLY A 6 8.05 -8.18 33.04
CA GLY A 6 7.08 -8.85 32.17
C GLY A 6 5.64 -8.70 32.63
N SER A 7 5.35 -7.89 33.67
CA SER A 7 3.98 -7.59 34.06
C SER A 7 3.37 -6.52 33.14
N TYR A 8 2.05 -6.53 32.98
CA TYR A 8 1.31 -5.56 32.19
C TYR A 8 0.00 -5.20 32.92
N GLU A 9 -0.50 -4.01 32.65
CA GLU A 9 -1.76 -3.56 33.21
C GLU A 9 -2.94 -4.06 32.37
N ASN A 10 -4.06 -4.34 33.03
CA ASN A 10 -5.31 -4.62 32.33
C ASN A 10 -5.74 -3.38 31.55
N CYS A 11 -6.00 -3.53 30.27
CA CYS A 11 -6.42 -2.45 29.41
C CYS A 11 -7.27 -2.93 28.24
N THR A 12 -7.95 -1.98 27.60
CA THR A 12 -8.57 -2.19 26.31
C THR A 12 -7.77 -1.38 25.29
N LEU A 13 -7.33 -2.06 24.22
CA LEU A 13 -6.66 -1.46 23.08
C LEU A 13 -7.63 -1.43 21.90
N THR A 14 -7.60 -0.38 21.12
CA THR A 14 -8.33 -0.29 19.87
C THR A 14 -7.41 -0.56 18.70
N MET A 15 -7.85 -1.35 17.70
CA MET A 15 -7.04 -1.70 16.54
C MET A 15 -7.82 -1.54 15.25
N SER A 16 -7.18 -1.01 14.21
CA SER A 16 -7.81 -0.84 12.91
C SER A 16 -6.99 -1.38 11.75
N TRP A 17 -7.70 -1.95 10.74
CA TRP A 17 -7.09 -2.42 9.49
C TRP A 17 -8.09 -2.50 8.33
N TRP A 18 -7.57 -2.54 7.10
CA TRP A 18 -8.36 -2.81 5.91
C TRP A 18 -8.04 -4.19 5.31
N GLY A 19 -8.97 -4.71 4.54
CA GLY A 19 -8.76 -5.95 3.78
C GLY A 19 -10.05 -6.56 3.28
N GLY A 20 -9.95 -7.78 2.76
CA GLY A 20 -11.08 -8.64 2.47
C GLY A 20 -11.35 -9.64 3.60
N ASP A 21 -12.41 -10.43 3.44
CA ASP A 21 -12.91 -11.37 4.46
C ASP A 21 -11.84 -12.32 5.02
N THR A 22 -10.95 -12.81 4.16
CA THR A 22 -9.87 -13.71 4.57
C THR A 22 -8.89 -13.03 5.53
N ARG A 23 -8.53 -11.77 5.26
CA ARG A 23 -7.66 -10.98 6.13
C ARG A 23 -8.37 -10.67 7.44
N HIS A 24 -9.63 -10.26 7.38
CA HIS A 24 -10.42 -10.00 8.58
C HIS A 24 -10.46 -11.24 9.50
N ALA A 25 -10.78 -12.40 8.96
CA ALA A 25 -10.82 -13.66 9.72
C ALA A 25 -9.45 -14.03 10.32
N ALA A 26 -8.36 -13.83 9.57
CA ALA A 26 -7.02 -14.11 10.06
C ALA A 26 -6.59 -13.17 11.19
N THR A 27 -6.87 -11.87 11.05
CA THR A 27 -6.53 -10.87 12.07
C THR A 27 -7.35 -11.07 13.34
N LEU A 28 -8.64 -11.37 13.23
CA LEU A 28 -9.48 -11.70 14.40
C LEU A 28 -8.96 -12.92 15.18
N LYS A 29 -8.52 -13.98 14.48
CA LYS A 29 -7.87 -15.13 15.12
C LYS A 29 -6.55 -14.78 15.82
N ALA A 30 -5.79 -13.86 15.24
CA ALA A 30 -4.56 -13.38 15.88
C ALA A 30 -4.87 -12.58 17.15
N ILE A 31 -5.92 -11.76 17.14
CA ILE A 31 -6.41 -11.04 18.32
C ILE A 31 -6.85 -12.05 19.41
N GLU A 32 -7.66 -13.05 19.08
CA GLU A 32 -8.08 -14.10 20.02
C GLU A 32 -6.86 -14.81 20.67
N ALA A 33 -5.84 -15.13 19.87
CA ALA A 33 -4.62 -15.75 20.38
C ALA A 33 -3.81 -14.79 21.27
N PHE A 34 -3.77 -13.52 20.94
CA PHE A 34 -3.13 -12.49 21.76
C PHE A 34 -3.84 -12.33 23.11
N GLU A 35 -5.16 -12.18 23.12
CA GLU A 35 -5.96 -12.05 24.35
C GLU A 35 -5.83 -13.29 25.24
N ALA A 36 -5.74 -14.49 24.64
CA ALA A 36 -5.50 -15.73 25.39
C ALA A 36 -4.09 -15.77 26.02
N ALA A 37 -3.08 -15.20 25.37
CA ALA A 37 -1.71 -15.11 25.86
C ALA A 37 -1.53 -14.00 26.92
N TYR A 38 -2.35 -12.95 26.85
CA TYR A 38 -2.30 -11.78 27.73
C TYR A 38 -3.67 -11.53 28.41
N PRO A 39 -4.09 -12.39 29.34
CA PRO A 39 -5.38 -12.27 30.02
C PRO A 39 -5.46 -10.93 30.77
N GLY A 40 -6.42 -10.08 30.43
CA GLY A 40 -6.58 -8.74 30.99
C GLY A 40 -6.33 -7.63 29.96
N ILE A 41 -5.82 -7.96 28.79
CA ILE A 41 -5.82 -7.05 27.64
C ILE A 41 -6.95 -7.48 26.69
N THR A 42 -7.81 -6.53 26.31
CA THR A 42 -8.86 -6.73 25.30
C THR A 42 -8.55 -5.86 24.10
N VAL A 43 -8.79 -6.36 22.88
CA VAL A 43 -8.59 -5.61 21.64
C VAL A 43 -9.94 -5.38 20.95
N GLU A 44 -10.35 -4.14 20.83
CA GLU A 44 -11.55 -3.74 20.10
C GLU A 44 -11.21 -3.47 18.62
N PRO A 45 -11.68 -4.32 17.69
CA PRO A 45 -11.32 -4.21 16.28
C PRO A 45 -12.23 -3.24 15.53
N THR A 46 -11.63 -2.48 14.60
CA THR A 46 -12.33 -1.70 13.57
C THR A 46 -11.72 -2.06 12.21
N TYR A 47 -12.52 -2.58 11.28
CA TYR A 47 -12.02 -2.95 9.96
C TYR A 47 -13.05 -2.72 8.86
N ALA A 48 -12.57 -2.56 7.63
CA ALA A 48 -13.39 -2.40 6.43
C ALA A 48 -12.62 -2.83 5.17
N ALA A 49 -13.28 -2.75 4.01
CA ALA A 49 -12.62 -2.84 2.72
C ALA A 49 -11.67 -1.66 2.49
N TRP A 50 -10.84 -1.75 1.45
CA TRP A 50 -9.90 -0.69 1.06
C TRP A 50 -10.59 0.62 0.66
N ASP A 51 -11.71 0.52 -0.06
CA ASP A 51 -12.40 1.69 -0.61
C ASP A 51 -12.80 2.67 0.50
N GLY A 52 -12.35 3.91 0.37
CA GLY A 52 -12.59 4.97 1.35
C GLY A 52 -11.77 4.86 2.65
N TRP A 53 -10.94 3.82 2.82
CA TRP A 53 -10.17 3.62 4.05
C TRP A 53 -9.16 4.75 4.29
N GLU A 54 -8.44 5.20 3.27
CA GLU A 54 -7.48 6.30 3.37
C GLU A 54 -8.13 7.58 3.90
N ALA A 55 -9.24 8.01 3.30
CA ALA A 55 -9.97 9.20 3.71
C ALA A 55 -10.50 9.10 5.15
N LYS A 56 -10.96 7.90 5.55
CA LYS A 56 -11.37 7.61 6.92
C LYS A 56 -10.19 7.77 7.89
N MET A 57 -9.04 7.20 7.56
CA MET A 57 -7.85 7.29 8.41
C MET A 57 -7.30 8.71 8.48
N ALA A 58 -7.22 9.43 7.36
CA ALA A 58 -6.82 10.84 7.33
C ALA A 58 -7.70 11.70 8.27
N THR A 59 -9.02 11.46 8.22
CA THR A 59 -9.96 12.15 9.10
C THR A 59 -9.73 11.79 10.57
N ALA A 60 -9.52 10.51 10.88
CA ALA A 60 -9.33 10.04 12.25
C ALA A 60 -8.03 10.58 12.87
N PHE A 61 -6.93 10.58 12.12
CA PHE A 61 -5.65 11.17 12.57
C PHE A 61 -5.77 12.68 12.78
N ALA A 62 -6.37 13.40 11.84
CA ALA A 62 -6.56 14.85 11.98
C ALA A 62 -7.46 15.24 13.17
N ALA A 63 -8.41 14.38 13.53
CA ALA A 63 -9.31 14.59 14.66
C ALA A 63 -8.76 14.06 15.99
N GLY A 64 -7.62 13.37 16.01
CA GLY A 64 -7.08 12.72 17.21
C GLY A 64 -7.96 11.57 17.71
N THR A 65 -8.67 10.88 16.80
CA THR A 65 -9.60 9.78 17.10
C THR A 65 -9.16 8.46 16.43
N ALA A 66 -7.94 8.39 15.93
CA ALA A 66 -7.36 7.16 15.42
C ALA A 66 -7.24 6.13 16.55
N GLN A 67 -7.26 4.86 16.20
CA GLN A 67 -7.11 3.75 17.14
C GLN A 67 -5.68 3.72 17.74
N ASP A 68 -5.50 2.97 18.83
CA ASP A 68 -4.17 2.81 19.47
C ASP A 68 -3.19 2.10 18.52
N VAL A 69 -3.68 1.10 17.76
CA VAL A 69 -2.90 0.36 16.76
C VAL A 69 -3.60 0.47 15.41
N ASN A 70 -2.89 0.96 14.40
CA ASN A 70 -3.46 1.18 13.08
C ASN A 70 -2.63 0.49 12.00
N GLN A 71 -3.28 -0.24 11.10
CA GLN A 71 -2.66 -0.58 9.83
C GLN A 71 -2.71 0.66 8.94
N ILE A 72 -1.54 1.10 8.49
CA ILE A 72 -1.40 2.20 7.52
C ILE A 72 -0.59 1.72 6.31
N ASN A 73 -0.71 2.42 5.20
CA ASN A 73 0.19 2.21 4.07
C ASN A 73 1.47 3.01 4.31
N TRP A 74 2.62 2.47 3.92
CA TRP A 74 3.94 3.08 4.19
C TRP A 74 4.05 4.54 3.70
N ASN A 75 3.47 4.84 2.54
CA ASN A 75 3.47 6.19 1.98
C ASN A 75 2.60 7.21 2.75
N TRP A 76 1.75 6.76 3.68
CA TRP A 76 0.97 7.66 4.53
C TRP A 76 1.75 8.12 5.76
N ILE A 77 2.89 7.51 6.09
CA ILE A 77 3.71 7.91 7.24
C ILE A 77 4.07 9.38 7.12
N THR A 78 4.62 9.81 5.98
CA THR A 78 4.96 11.22 5.75
C THR A 78 3.75 12.16 5.83
N GLN A 79 2.56 11.67 5.47
CA GLN A 79 1.33 12.47 5.53
C GLN A 79 0.82 12.64 6.96
N TYR A 80 0.89 11.60 7.78
CA TYR A 80 0.31 11.59 9.12
C TYR A 80 1.33 11.95 10.21
N ASP A 81 2.60 11.74 9.95
CA ASP A 81 3.71 11.91 10.88
C ASP A 81 4.88 12.69 10.26
N ASN A 82 4.58 13.84 9.70
CA ASN A 82 5.60 14.67 9.03
C ASN A 82 6.68 15.20 9.98
N ASP A 83 6.41 15.27 11.27
CA ASP A 83 7.30 15.80 12.30
C ASP A 83 7.73 14.76 13.36
N GLY A 84 7.41 13.49 13.16
CA GLY A 84 7.78 12.40 14.07
C GLY A 84 7.03 12.41 15.41
N THR A 85 5.87 13.07 15.49
CA THR A 85 5.13 13.21 16.76
C THR A 85 3.80 12.46 16.81
N ALA A 86 3.30 12.00 15.67
CA ALA A 86 2.01 11.32 15.58
C ALA A 86 2.07 9.84 15.98
N PHE A 87 3.20 9.17 15.72
CA PHE A 87 3.42 7.78 16.08
C PHE A 87 4.47 7.63 17.17
N LEU A 88 4.38 6.53 17.92
CA LEU A 88 5.45 6.16 18.84
C LEU A 88 6.71 5.78 18.07
N ASN A 89 7.86 6.23 18.50
CA ASN A 89 9.13 5.74 17.99
C ASN A 89 9.37 4.32 18.53
N LEU A 90 9.18 3.31 17.69
CA LEU A 90 9.31 1.91 18.07
C LEU A 90 10.76 1.51 18.42
N ASN A 91 11.78 2.30 18.02
CA ASN A 91 13.16 2.09 18.45
C ASN A 91 13.32 2.19 19.97
N ASP A 92 12.48 2.99 20.65
CA ASP A 92 12.50 3.12 22.10
C ASP A 92 12.01 1.85 22.83
N TYR A 93 11.42 0.92 22.07
CA TYR A 93 10.86 -0.34 22.54
C TYR A 93 11.64 -1.58 22.03
N SER A 94 12.88 -1.38 21.61
CA SER A 94 13.75 -2.47 21.10
C SER A 94 14.05 -3.57 22.12
N ASN A 95 13.78 -3.32 23.41
CA ASN A 95 13.84 -4.34 24.47
C ASN A 95 12.68 -5.34 24.43
N VAL A 96 11.57 -5.02 23.74
CA VAL A 96 10.40 -5.89 23.57
C VAL A 96 10.08 -6.20 22.12
N ILE A 97 10.62 -5.43 21.17
CA ILE A 97 10.44 -5.65 19.74
C ILE A 97 11.77 -6.14 19.15
N ASP A 98 11.77 -7.36 18.62
CA ASP A 98 12.93 -7.91 17.91
C ASP A 98 12.87 -7.57 16.42
N PHE A 99 13.50 -6.48 16.03
CA PHE A 99 13.60 -6.06 14.63
C PHE A 99 14.50 -6.94 13.78
N SER A 100 15.37 -7.79 14.38
CA SER A 100 16.30 -8.64 13.64
C SER A 100 15.61 -9.70 12.76
N GLN A 101 14.31 -9.93 13.00
CA GLN A 101 13.49 -10.85 12.21
C GLN A 101 12.97 -10.22 10.90
N ILE A 102 13.20 -8.93 10.70
CA ILE A 102 12.68 -8.16 9.58
C ILE A 102 13.84 -7.61 8.76
N ASP A 103 13.76 -7.74 7.43
CA ASP A 103 14.76 -7.16 6.54
C ASP A 103 14.78 -5.63 6.68
N SER A 104 15.99 -5.06 6.79
CA SER A 104 16.17 -3.62 7.02
C SER A 104 15.55 -2.76 5.92
N THR A 105 15.54 -3.24 4.67
CA THR A 105 14.92 -2.52 3.55
C THR A 105 13.45 -2.22 3.80
N TYR A 106 12.74 -3.17 4.44
CA TYR A 106 11.31 -2.99 4.75
C TYR A 106 11.09 -2.18 6.02
N LEU A 107 12.00 -2.27 6.99
CA LEU A 107 11.97 -1.40 8.16
C LEU A 107 12.18 0.07 7.76
N ASP A 108 13.15 0.32 6.88
CA ASP A 108 13.46 1.67 6.38
C ASP A 108 12.24 2.32 5.71
N MET A 109 11.40 1.54 5.01
CA MET A 109 10.15 2.03 4.42
C MET A 109 9.10 2.46 5.49
N CYS A 110 9.24 2.00 6.72
CA CYS A 110 8.36 2.34 7.83
C CYS A 110 8.95 3.40 8.78
N THR A 111 9.96 4.14 8.30
CA THR A 111 10.65 5.19 9.06
C THR A 111 10.06 6.56 8.71
N ALA A 112 9.79 7.37 9.71
CA ALA A 112 9.35 8.76 9.53
C ALA A 112 10.51 9.66 9.11
N SER A 113 10.23 10.89 8.68
CA SER A 113 11.22 11.84 8.15
C SER A 113 12.27 12.29 9.18
N ASP A 114 11.97 12.18 10.47
CA ASP A 114 12.91 12.47 11.57
C ASP A 114 13.83 11.29 11.91
N GLY A 115 13.66 10.13 11.25
CA GLY A 115 14.40 8.89 11.49
C GLY A 115 13.78 7.98 12.56
N SER A 116 12.62 8.31 13.12
CA SER A 116 11.91 7.44 14.05
C SER A 116 11.28 6.25 13.33
N GLN A 117 11.28 5.06 13.95
CA GLN A 117 10.60 3.88 13.44
C GLN A 117 9.10 3.99 13.75
N ALA A 118 8.33 4.48 12.79
CA ALA A 118 6.90 4.76 12.95
C ALA A 118 6.01 3.50 12.90
N GLY A 119 6.52 2.40 12.36
CA GLY A 119 5.74 1.17 12.23
C GLY A 119 6.58 -0.08 11.96
N ILE A 120 5.90 -1.22 11.93
CA ILE A 120 6.46 -2.53 11.58
C ILE A 120 5.79 -3.02 10.30
N PRO A 121 6.53 -3.44 9.27
CA PRO A 121 5.96 -3.98 8.05
C PRO A 121 5.30 -5.34 8.33
N ILE A 122 4.00 -5.44 8.05
CA ILE A 122 3.23 -6.69 8.24
C ILE A 122 3.01 -7.45 6.94
N SER A 123 3.11 -6.79 5.81
CA SER A 123 3.04 -7.40 4.48
C SER A 123 3.62 -6.45 3.43
N MET A 124 4.11 -7.03 2.35
CA MET A 124 4.54 -6.29 1.18
C MET A 124 3.78 -6.81 -0.04
N THR A 125 3.37 -5.88 -0.89
CA THR A 125 2.81 -6.18 -2.19
C THR A 125 3.51 -5.35 -3.25
N GLY A 126 3.67 -5.91 -4.45
CA GLY A 126 4.13 -5.19 -5.63
C GLY A 126 2.98 -4.95 -6.60
N ARG A 127 3.11 -3.92 -7.45
CA ARG A 127 2.23 -3.74 -8.60
C ARG A 127 2.70 -4.65 -9.71
N ILE A 128 1.83 -5.56 -10.16
CA ILE A 128 2.08 -6.47 -11.26
C ILE A 128 0.83 -6.53 -12.16
N PHE A 129 1.02 -6.91 -13.41
CA PHE A 129 -0.09 -7.20 -14.28
C PHE A 129 -0.61 -8.61 -14.03
N TYR A 130 -1.93 -8.72 -13.93
CA TYR A 130 -2.65 -9.99 -13.95
C TYR A 130 -3.36 -10.11 -15.28
N TRP A 131 -3.17 -11.23 -15.96
CA TRP A 131 -3.76 -11.51 -17.24
C TRP A 131 -4.83 -12.58 -17.11
N ASP A 132 -6.05 -12.31 -17.57
CA ASP A 132 -7.06 -13.34 -17.75
C ASP A 132 -6.77 -14.13 -19.04
N LYS A 133 -5.96 -15.16 -18.87
CA LYS A 133 -5.55 -16.00 -20.00
C LYS A 133 -6.74 -16.60 -20.76
N THR A 134 -7.85 -16.91 -20.09
CA THR A 134 -9.03 -17.47 -20.74
C THR A 134 -9.60 -16.49 -21.76
N THR A 135 -9.79 -15.23 -21.36
CA THR A 135 -10.28 -14.18 -22.25
C THR A 135 -9.30 -13.90 -23.39
N PHE A 136 -8.00 -13.86 -23.11
CA PHE A 136 -6.98 -13.66 -24.15
C PHE A 136 -6.98 -14.80 -25.18
N ASP A 137 -7.09 -16.07 -24.74
CA ASP A 137 -7.17 -17.24 -25.62
C ASP A 137 -8.45 -17.21 -26.47
N GLU A 138 -9.60 -16.85 -25.90
CA GLU A 138 -10.88 -16.75 -26.62
C GLU A 138 -10.86 -15.69 -27.72
N ILE A 139 -10.21 -14.56 -27.45
CA ILE A 139 -10.05 -13.44 -28.38
C ILE A 139 -8.97 -13.73 -29.44
N GLY A 140 -8.09 -14.70 -29.17
CA GLY A 140 -6.97 -15.04 -30.05
C GLY A 140 -5.84 -14.00 -29.95
N CYS A 141 -5.61 -13.50 -28.73
CA CYS A 141 -4.52 -12.61 -28.40
C CYS A 141 -3.53 -13.33 -27.48
N GLU A 142 -2.26 -13.33 -27.83
CA GLU A 142 -1.20 -13.75 -26.91
C GLU A 142 -1.08 -12.75 -25.76
N ILE A 143 -0.63 -13.22 -24.56
CA ILE A 143 -0.31 -12.33 -23.45
C ILE A 143 0.82 -11.38 -23.89
N PRO A 144 0.61 -10.05 -23.88
CA PRO A 144 1.59 -9.11 -24.40
C PRO A 144 2.83 -9.05 -23.51
N THR A 145 3.99 -8.94 -24.14
CA THR A 145 5.29 -8.75 -23.50
C THR A 145 5.88 -7.37 -23.79
N THR A 146 5.28 -6.63 -24.71
CA THR A 146 5.64 -5.25 -25.07
C THR A 146 4.40 -4.36 -25.12
N LEU A 147 4.63 -3.05 -25.09
CA LEU A 147 3.55 -2.05 -25.22
C LEU A 147 2.89 -2.10 -26.60
N GLU A 148 3.66 -2.36 -27.66
CA GLU A 148 3.16 -2.51 -29.03
C GLU A 148 2.23 -3.73 -29.11
N GLU A 149 2.59 -4.85 -28.52
CA GLU A 149 1.74 -6.04 -28.44
C GLU A 149 0.46 -5.78 -27.66
N LEU A 150 0.55 -5.01 -26.54
CA LEU A 150 -0.62 -4.64 -25.74
C LEU A 150 -1.58 -3.76 -26.57
N LYS A 151 -1.08 -2.75 -27.29
CA LYS A 151 -1.89 -1.91 -28.18
C LYS A 151 -2.53 -2.74 -29.31
N ALA A 152 -1.77 -3.66 -29.91
CA ALA A 152 -2.31 -4.56 -30.93
C ALA A 152 -3.41 -5.52 -30.40
N CYS A 153 -3.39 -5.84 -29.11
CA CYS A 153 -4.49 -6.56 -28.48
C CYS A 153 -5.75 -5.68 -28.36
N GLY A 154 -5.62 -4.35 -28.17
CA GLY A 154 -6.74 -3.42 -28.05
C GLY A 154 -7.71 -3.54 -29.22
N GLU A 155 -7.21 -3.54 -30.48
CA GLU A 155 -8.04 -3.70 -31.68
C GLU A 155 -8.83 -5.03 -31.69
N LYS A 156 -8.23 -6.13 -31.22
CA LYS A 156 -8.89 -7.44 -31.16
C LYS A 156 -9.95 -7.50 -30.07
N PHE A 157 -9.66 -6.92 -28.92
CA PHE A 157 -10.60 -6.84 -27.81
C PHE A 157 -11.80 -5.97 -28.16
N ALA A 158 -11.60 -4.81 -28.76
CA ALA A 158 -12.67 -3.93 -29.25
C ALA A 158 -13.54 -4.62 -30.30
N ALA A 159 -12.95 -5.44 -31.19
CA ALA A 159 -13.71 -6.22 -32.17
C ALA A 159 -14.51 -7.39 -31.55
N TYR A 160 -14.08 -7.88 -30.39
CA TYR A 160 -14.77 -8.95 -29.66
C TYR A 160 -16.02 -8.43 -28.91
N GLY A 161 -15.95 -7.24 -28.30
CA GLY A 161 -17.12 -6.62 -27.66
C GLY A 161 -16.77 -5.28 -27.00
N GLU A 162 -17.79 -4.42 -26.88
CA GLU A 162 -17.65 -3.03 -26.35
C GLU A 162 -17.16 -2.96 -24.89
N ASP A 163 -17.36 -4.02 -24.10
CA ASP A 163 -17.00 -4.06 -22.68
C ASP A 163 -15.71 -4.86 -22.41
N TYR A 164 -14.94 -5.18 -23.46
CA TYR A 164 -13.72 -5.97 -23.37
C TYR A 164 -12.49 -5.12 -23.62
N TYR A 165 -11.57 -5.14 -22.66
CA TYR A 165 -10.33 -4.38 -22.69
C TYR A 165 -9.14 -5.28 -22.34
N PRO A 166 -7.99 -5.17 -23.03
CA PRO A 166 -6.79 -5.95 -22.70
C PRO A 166 -6.15 -5.48 -21.40
N LEU A 167 -6.43 -4.25 -20.97
CA LEU A 167 -5.89 -3.63 -19.75
C LEU A 167 -6.98 -2.82 -19.04
N ALA A 168 -7.15 -3.04 -17.76
CA ALA A 168 -8.01 -2.24 -16.90
C ALA A 168 -7.16 -1.57 -15.82
N LEU A 169 -7.17 -0.25 -15.76
CA LEU A 169 -6.42 0.56 -14.80
C LEU A 169 -7.37 1.45 -14.00
N GLY A 170 -7.26 1.39 -12.68
CA GLY A 170 -7.84 2.39 -11.80
C GLY A 170 -7.11 3.74 -11.93
N GLU A 171 -7.68 4.80 -11.39
CA GLU A 171 -7.08 6.15 -11.42
C GLU A 171 -5.65 6.16 -10.85
N TYR A 172 -5.47 5.52 -9.69
CA TYR A 172 -4.17 5.42 -9.04
C TYR A 172 -3.16 4.59 -9.84
N ASP A 173 -3.62 3.52 -10.51
CA ASP A 173 -2.77 2.66 -11.31
C ASP A 173 -2.25 3.37 -12.58
N ARG A 174 -3.06 4.25 -13.17
CA ARG A 174 -2.64 5.09 -14.31
C ARG A 174 -1.48 6.01 -13.92
N MET A 175 -1.58 6.66 -12.76
CA MET A 175 -0.51 7.51 -12.25
C MET A 175 0.79 6.72 -12.03
N ILE A 176 0.70 5.55 -11.40
CA ILE A 176 1.89 4.69 -11.15
C ILE A 176 2.48 4.19 -12.47
N LEU A 177 1.65 3.78 -13.42
CA LEU A 177 2.13 3.31 -14.72
C LEU A 177 2.84 4.44 -15.50
N MET A 178 2.30 5.66 -15.42
CA MET A 178 2.97 6.86 -15.99
C MET A 178 4.36 7.06 -15.37
N VAL A 179 4.47 6.97 -14.05
CA VAL A 179 5.76 7.10 -13.36
C VAL A 179 6.74 6.03 -13.82
N TYR A 180 6.33 4.76 -13.82
CA TYR A 180 7.19 3.66 -14.28
C TYR A 180 7.60 3.81 -15.75
N TYR A 181 6.71 4.30 -16.61
CA TYR A 181 7.05 4.61 -17.99
C TYR A 181 8.17 5.66 -18.06
N LEU A 182 8.01 6.78 -17.35
CA LEU A 182 8.99 7.87 -17.36
C LEU A 182 10.34 7.42 -16.76
N GLU A 183 10.33 6.68 -15.67
CA GLU A 183 11.55 6.11 -15.08
C GLU A 183 12.25 5.15 -16.04
N SER A 184 11.50 4.34 -16.78
CA SER A 184 12.08 3.43 -17.79
C SER A 184 12.66 4.15 -19.00
N VAL A 185 12.06 5.27 -19.43
CA VAL A 185 12.51 6.06 -20.58
C VAL A 185 13.73 6.91 -20.24
N TYR A 186 13.72 7.55 -19.08
CA TYR A 186 14.74 8.53 -18.70
C TYR A 186 15.81 7.98 -17.74
N GLY A 187 15.58 6.81 -17.13
CA GLY A 187 16.53 6.16 -16.20
C GLY A 187 16.76 6.96 -14.91
N THR A 188 15.78 7.74 -14.49
CA THR A 188 15.84 8.61 -13.31
C THR A 188 14.60 8.40 -12.46
N ASP A 189 14.76 8.28 -11.14
CA ASP A 189 13.64 8.16 -10.22
C ASP A 189 12.69 9.36 -10.31
N TRP A 190 11.40 9.15 -10.05
CA TRP A 190 10.40 10.20 -10.07
C TRP A 190 10.73 11.34 -9.10
N VAL A 191 11.19 11.00 -7.90
CA VAL A 191 11.55 11.94 -6.84
C VAL A 191 12.91 11.59 -6.25
N THR A 192 13.77 12.58 -6.07
CA THR A 192 15.01 12.47 -5.28
C THR A 192 15.07 13.64 -4.31
N ASP A 193 15.39 13.39 -3.06
CA ASP A 193 15.51 14.41 -2.00
C ASP A 193 14.27 15.36 -1.92
N GLY A 194 13.07 14.80 -2.11
CA GLY A 194 11.81 15.54 -2.09
C GLY A 194 11.55 16.43 -3.31
N GLN A 195 12.35 16.31 -4.37
CA GLN A 195 12.21 17.07 -5.61
C GLN A 195 11.82 16.15 -6.78
N ILE A 196 10.86 16.58 -7.58
CA ILE A 196 10.50 15.89 -8.83
C ILE A 196 11.63 16.08 -9.85
N ASN A 197 12.10 14.97 -10.42
CA ASN A 197 13.23 14.95 -11.36
C ASN A 197 12.84 15.23 -12.82
N TYR A 198 11.55 15.41 -13.11
CA TYR A 198 11.03 15.54 -14.46
C TYR A 198 10.57 16.96 -14.75
N THR A 199 10.82 17.41 -15.99
CA THR A 199 10.29 18.67 -16.51
C THR A 199 8.80 18.55 -16.82
N THR A 200 8.12 19.68 -16.96
CA THR A 200 6.72 19.73 -17.40
C THR A 200 6.49 19.01 -18.73
N ASP A 201 7.42 19.12 -19.67
CA ASP A 201 7.30 18.47 -20.99
C ASP A 201 7.41 16.94 -20.86
N GLN A 202 8.32 16.45 -20.03
CA GLN A 202 8.43 15.01 -19.76
C GLN A 202 7.20 14.45 -19.03
N ILE A 203 6.63 15.20 -18.08
CA ILE A 203 5.37 14.81 -17.42
C ILE A 203 4.23 14.80 -18.44
N ALA A 204 4.18 15.78 -19.34
CA ALA A 204 3.18 15.81 -20.41
C ALA A 204 3.31 14.60 -21.35
N GLU A 205 4.55 14.14 -21.65
CA GLU A 205 4.79 12.91 -22.40
C GLU A 205 4.25 11.68 -21.66
N GLY A 206 4.46 11.59 -20.34
CA GLY A 206 3.92 10.50 -19.54
C GLY A 206 2.38 10.48 -19.51
N LEU A 207 1.74 11.63 -19.44
CA LEU A 207 0.29 11.76 -19.54
C LEU A 207 -0.21 11.36 -20.94
N GLN A 208 0.50 11.75 -22.00
CA GLN A 208 0.17 11.36 -23.36
C GLN A 208 0.30 9.85 -23.56
N PHE A 209 1.31 9.22 -22.95
CA PHE A 209 1.46 7.76 -22.97
C PHE A 209 0.22 7.04 -22.38
N ILE A 210 -0.32 7.54 -21.26
CA ILE A 210 -1.55 6.98 -20.65
C ILE A 210 -2.75 7.20 -21.59
N GLN A 211 -2.89 8.38 -22.17
CA GLN A 211 -3.96 8.67 -23.13
C GLN A 211 -3.87 7.75 -24.36
N ASP A 212 -2.67 7.53 -24.88
CA ASP A 212 -2.45 6.63 -26.03
C ASP A 212 -2.79 5.17 -25.71
N LEU A 213 -2.73 4.74 -24.44
CA LEU A 213 -3.18 3.42 -24.02
C LEU A 213 -4.71 3.34 -23.89
N GLU A 214 -5.36 4.43 -23.52
CA GLU A 214 -6.82 4.53 -23.44
C GLU A 214 -7.47 4.58 -24.83
N ASP A 215 -6.77 5.21 -25.78
CA ASP A 215 -7.26 5.38 -27.15
C ASP A 215 -7.03 4.13 -28.04
N ALA A 216 -6.19 3.18 -27.59
CA ALA A 216 -5.82 1.97 -28.35
C ALA A 216 -6.71 0.77 -28.00
#